data_afe5d0594b63964fdf03cb29b008b63e
#
_entry.id   afe5d0594b63964fdf03cb29b008b63e
#
_cell.length_a   1.000
_cell.length_b   1.000
_cell.length_c   1.000
_cell.angle_alpha   90.00
_cell.angle_beta   90.00
_cell.angle_gamma   90.00
#
_symmetry.space_group_name_H-M   'P 1'
#
loop_
_entity.id
_entity.type
_entity.pdbx_description
1 polymer ?
#
loop_
_entity_poly.entity_id
_entity_poly.type
_entity_poly.pdbx_seq_one_letter_code
_entity_poly.pdbx_strand_id
1 'polypeptide(L)'
;MFDFLTALWGEHQLWTMFLSAFLSATVLPGNSEIVFLGLSAKIQLSASTYFSTQILWLLAVATLGNTLGSITTYWLGRWCPSPEMNNPNAKVRWVFKQFHRYGLWVLLLSWLPVVGDLCCAAAGWLRLNSLQSLFFILIGKFFRYLFLLYMVIGYTFL
;
A
#
# COMPACT_ATOMS: atom_id res chain seq x y z
N MET A 1 9.65 -16.31 30.38
CA MET A 1 8.58 -17.09 29.73
C MET A 1 7.49 -16.20 29.15
N PHE A 2 7.06 -15.14 29.85
CA PHE A 2 6.09 -14.17 29.31
C PHE A 2 6.64 -13.35 28.15
N ASP A 3 7.94 -12.99 28.16
CA ASP A 3 8.58 -12.21 27.10
C ASP A 3 8.67 -12.98 25.76
N PHE A 4 8.83 -14.30 25.82
CA PHE A 4 8.84 -15.16 24.64
C PHE A 4 7.43 -15.28 24.02
N LEU A 5 6.40 -15.38 24.85
CA LEU A 5 5.00 -15.41 24.36
C LEU A 5 4.58 -14.05 23.79
N THR A 6 5.00 -12.95 24.39
CA THR A 6 4.73 -11.59 23.85
C THR A 6 5.47 -11.35 22.54
N ALA A 7 6.70 -11.87 22.39
CA ALA A 7 7.45 -11.82 21.14
C ALA A 7 6.77 -12.63 20.03
N LEU A 8 6.36 -13.87 20.32
CA LEU A 8 5.61 -14.70 19.36
C LEU A 8 4.28 -14.07 18.94
N TRP A 9 3.55 -13.46 19.88
CA TRP A 9 2.31 -12.74 19.55
C TRP A 9 2.57 -11.52 18.68
N GLY A 10 3.65 -10.80 18.94
CA GLY A 10 4.09 -9.66 18.13
C GLY A 10 4.45 -10.09 16.70
N GLU A 11 5.20 -11.17 16.54
CA GLU A 11 5.57 -11.69 15.22
C GLU A 11 4.35 -12.17 14.42
N HIS A 12 3.41 -12.89 15.04
CA HIS A 12 2.19 -13.32 14.35
C HIS A 12 1.33 -12.13 13.89
N GLN A 13 1.24 -11.07 14.66
CA GLN A 13 0.52 -9.85 14.26
C GLN A 13 1.18 -9.15 13.08
N LEU A 14 2.52 -9.07 13.05
CA LEU A 14 3.27 -8.49 11.96
C LEU A 14 3.14 -9.34 10.68
N TRP A 15 3.20 -10.67 10.79
CA TRP A 15 2.97 -11.56 9.65
C TRP A 15 1.56 -11.47 9.10
N THR A 16 0.55 -11.42 9.97
CA THR A 16 -0.85 -11.23 9.57
C THR A 16 -1.02 -9.89 8.85
N MET A 17 -0.39 -8.83 9.36
CA MET A 17 -0.42 -7.50 8.72
C MET A 17 0.27 -7.53 7.36
N PHE A 18 1.45 -8.15 7.27
CA PHE A 18 2.19 -8.26 6.02
C PHE A 18 1.40 -8.99 4.94
N LEU A 19 0.86 -10.18 5.27
CA LEU A 19 0.07 -10.99 4.33
C LEU A 19 -1.21 -10.27 3.91
N SER A 20 -1.91 -9.65 4.85
CA SER A 20 -3.11 -8.87 4.56
C SER A 20 -2.80 -7.68 3.65
N ALA A 21 -1.72 -6.94 3.93
CA ALA A 21 -1.29 -5.81 3.11
C ALA A 21 -0.83 -6.24 1.71
N PHE A 22 -0.11 -7.34 1.61
CA PHE A 22 0.35 -7.89 0.33
C PHE A 22 -0.83 -8.36 -0.53
N LEU A 23 -1.72 -9.18 0.01
CA LEU A 23 -2.89 -9.69 -0.70
C LEU A 23 -3.84 -8.57 -1.13
N SER A 24 -4.04 -7.58 -0.27
CA SER A 24 -4.85 -6.40 -0.55
C SER A 24 -4.37 -5.60 -1.77
N ALA A 25 -3.09 -5.62 -2.03
CA ALA A 25 -2.48 -4.87 -3.13
C ALA A 25 -2.32 -5.70 -4.42
N THR A 26 -2.62 -6.99 -4.40
CA THR A 26 -2.46 -7.85 -5.61
C THR A 26 -3.74 -7.99 -6.40
N VAL A 27 -4.73 -8.70 -5.90
CA VAL A 27 -5.93 -9.07 -6.69
C VAL A 27 -7.23 -8.91 -5.91
N LEU A 28 -7.17 -8.99 -4.59
CA LEU A 28 -8.35 -8.94 -3.73
C LEU A 28 -8.55 -7.51 -3.22
N PRO A 29 -9.74 -6.94 -3.29
CA PRO A 29 -10.07 -5.71 -2.58
C PRO A 29 -9.92 -6.03 -1.08
N GLY A 30 -8.71 -5.85 -0.57
CA GLY A 30 -8.34 -6.35 0.74
C GLY A 30 -8.69 -5.40 1.85
N ASN A 31 -9.02 -5.99 2.98
CA ASN A 31 -9.33 -5.30 4.22
C ASN A 31 -8.05 -4.95 5.02
N SER A 32 -6.89 -4.74 4.35
CA SER A 32 -5.64 -4.38 5.05
C SER A 32 -5.76 -3.14 5.91
N GLU A 33 -6.64 -2.23 5.52
CA GLU A 33 -6.97 -1.03 6.30
C GLU A 33 -7.64 -1.41 7.62
N ILE A 34 -8.62 -2.31 7.58
CA ILE A 34 -9.33 -2.78 8.78
C ILE A 34 -8.37 -3.53 9.71
N VAL A 35 -7.50 -4.37 9.16
CA VAL A 35 -6.48 -5.10 9.94
C VAL A 35 -5.49 -4.11 10.57
N PHE A 36 -5.03 -3.10 9.82
CA PHE A 36 -4.13 -2.07 10.33
C PHE A 36 -4.78 -1.24 11.44
N LEU A 37 -6.03 -0.79 11.22
CA LEU A 37 -6.79 -0.03 12.22
C LEU A 37 -7.01 -0.84 13.50
N GLY A 38 -7.40 -2.11 13.38
CA GLY A 38 -7.62 -3.00 14.52
C GLY A 38 -6.35 -3.27 15.32
N LEU A 39 -5.23 -3.54 14.65
CA LEU A 39 -3.95 -3.78 15.31
C LEU A 39 -3.38 -2.52 15.94
N SER A 40 -3.45 -1.37 15.26
CA SER A 40 -2.96 -0.09 15.79
C SER A 40 -3.78 0.37 16.99
N ALA A 41 -5.11 0.24 16.96
CA ALA A 41 -5.97 0.52 18.10
C ALA A 41 -5.66 -0.38 19.31
N LYS A 42 -5.47 -1.69 19.07
CA LYS A 42 -5.09 -2.63 20.14
C LYS A 42 -3.76 -2.27 20.78
N ILE A 43 -2.76 -1.90 19.98
CA ILE A 43 -1.44 -1.50 20.50
C ILE A 43 -1.55 -0.22 21.31
N GLN A 44 -2.34 0.75 20.86
CA GLN A 44 -2.54 2.02 21.59
C GLN A 44 -3.27 1.85 22.91
N LEU A 45 -4.28 0.98 22.96
CA LEU A 45 -4.99 0.66 24.21
C LEU A 45 -4.08 -0.04 25.24
N SER A 46 -3.05 -0.75 24.77
CA SER A 46 -2.10 -1.48 25.63
C SER A 46 -0.88 -0.65 26.02
N ALA A 47 -0.56 0.41 25.27
CA ALA A 47 0.63 1.22 25.47
C ALA A 47 0.27 2.63 25.91
N SER A 48 0.92 3.11 26.98
CA SER A 48 0.76 4.49 27.48
C SER A 48 1.42 5.54 26.57
N THR A 49 2.06 5.14 25.49
CA THR A 49 2.87 6.01 24.62
C THR A 49 2.36 5.96 23.19
N TYR A 50 2.07 7.11 22.59
CA TYR A 50 1.50 7.29 21.25
C TYR A 50 2.37 6.76 20.12
N PHE A 51 3.70 6.84 20.27
CA PHE A 51 4.68 6.33 19.31
C PHE A 51 5.48 5.20 19.94
N SER A 52 4.84 4.06 20.15
CA SER A 52 5.56 2.85 20.56
C SER A 52 6.36 2.29 19.39
N THR A 53 7.50 1.67 19.67
CA THR A 53 8.31 0.96 18.66
C THR A 53 7.48 -0.06 17.88
N GLN A 54 6.47 -0.66 18.51
CA GLN A 54 5.55 -1.60 17.89
C GLN A 54 4.71 -0.98 16.76
N ILE A 55 4.24 0.26 16.93
CA ILE A 55 3.48 1.00 15.91
C ILE A 55 4.37 1.32 14.71
N LEU A 56 5.63 1.70 14.94
CA LEU A 56 6.59 1.95 13.86
C LEU A 56 6.88 0.68 13.04
N TRP A 57 7.06 -0.46 13.70
CA TRP A 57 7.20 -1.74 13.01
C TRP A 57 5.95 -2.14 12.26
N LEU A 58 4.76 -1.94 12.83
CA LEU A 58 3.49 -2.20 12.16
C LEU A 58 3.35 -1.35 10.90
N LEU A 59 3.67 -0.06 10.97
CA LEU A 59 3.67 0.87 9.85
C LEU A 59 4.64 0.43 8.74
N ALA A 60 5.87 0.08 9.12
CA ALA A 60 6.90 -0.38 8.19
C ALA A 60 6.46 -1.67 7.46
N VAL A 61 6.00 -2.68 8.21
CA VAL A 61 5.57 -3.97 7.67
C VAL A 61 4.34 -3.81 6.77
N ALA A 62 3.36 -3.00 7.17
CA ALA A 62 2.19 -2.70 6.35
C ALA A 62 2.57 -2.03 5.03
N THR A 63 3.43 -1.02 5.09
CA THR A 63 3.91 -0.30 3.90
C THR A 63 4.69 -1.21 2.96
N LEU A 64 5.62 -2.02 3.50
CA LEU A 64 6.42 -2.95 2.70
C LEU A 64 5.55 -4.03 2.05
N GLY A 65 4.67 -4.67 2.81
CA GLY A 65 3.78 -5.70 2.29
C GLY A 65 2.89 -5.17 1.16
N ASN A 66 2.27 -4.02 1.37
CA ASN A 66 1.41 -3.39 0.36
C ASN A 66 2.21 -2.92 -0.88
N THR A 67 3.43 -2.41 -0.68
CA THR A 67 4.30 -2.01 -1.79
C THR A 67 4.73 -3.22 -2.63
N LEU A 68 5.09 -4.33 -1.99
CA LEU A 68 5.43 -5.58 -2.68
C LEU A 68 4.24 -6.13 -3.47
N GLY A 69 3.03 -6.08 -2.91
CA GLY A 69 1.81 -6.45 -3.63
C GLY A 69 1.56 -5.55 -4.85
N SER A 70 1.74 -4.24 -4.71
CA SER A 70 1.58 -3.30 -5.82
C SER A 70 2.64 -3.47 -6.92
N ILE A 71 3.86 -3.88 -6.55
CA ILE A 71 4.89 -4.23 -7.53
C ILE A 71 4.52 -5.50 -8.29
N THR A 72 3.93 -6.48 -7.61
CA THR A 72 3.42 -7.67 -8.30
C THR A 72 2.36 -7.27 -9.33
N THR A 73 1.45 -6.37 -8.96
CA THR A 73 0.43 -5.80 -9.87
C THR A 73 1.07 -5.01 -11.02
N TYR A 74 2.14 -4.25 -10.76
CA TYR A 74 2.92 -3.58 -11.81
C TYR A 74 3.54 -4.59 -12.79
N TRP A 75 4.15 -5.69 -12.31
CA TRP A 75 4.72 -6.73 -13.16
C TRP A 75 3.65 -7.46 -13.98
N LEU A 76 2.49 -7.74 -13.39
CA LEU A 76 1.34 -8.29 -14.12
C LEU A 76 0.90 -7.36 -15.26
N GLY A 77 0.82 -6.05 -14.99
CA GLY A 77 0.56 -5.05 -16.03
C GLY A 77 1.64 -5.06 -17.12
N ARG A 78 2.90 -5.22 -16.76
CA ARG A 78 4.02 -5.26 -17.71
C ARG A 78 4.04 -6.49 -18.62
N TRP A 79 3.46 -7.60 -18.18
CA TRP A 79 3.31 -8.81 -19.00
C TRP A 79 2.20 -8.70 -20.04
N CYS A 80 1.25 -7.80 -19.85
CA CYS A 80 0.24 -7.52 -20.86
C CYS A 80 0.90 -6.91 -22.12
N PRO A 81 0.37 -7.21 -23.33
CA PRO A 81 0.86 -6.56 -24.55
C PRO A 81 0.75 -5.05 -24.42
N SER A 82 1.83 -4.35 -24.82
CA SER A 82 1.87 -2.89 -24.75
C SER A 82 0.71 -2.27 -25.54
N PRO A 83 0.02 -1.28 -24.96
CA PRO A 83 -1.11 -0.67 -25.63
C PRO A 83 -0.63 0.15 -26.83
N GLU A 84 -1.35 0.03 -27.95
CA GLU A 84 -1.12 0.89 -29.10
C GLU A 84 -1.57 2.33 -28.78
N MET A 85 -0.76 3.31 -29.17
CA MET A 85 -1.08 4.73 -28.94
C MET A 85 -2.38 5.17 -29.63
N ASN A 86 -2.78 4.45 -30.69
CA ASN A 86 -3.99 4.69 -31.47
C ASN A 86 -5.19 3.83 -31.03
N ASN A 87 -5.17 3.32 -29.80
CA ASN A 87 -6.26 2.50 -29.31
C ASN A 87 -7.59 3.27 -29.33
N PRO A 88 -8.66 2.71 -29.94
CA PRO A 88 -9.96 3.38 -30.04
C PRO A 88 -10.65 3.55 -28.68
N ASN A 89 -10.20 2.85 -27.64
CA ASN A 89 -10.81 2.91 -26.32
C ASN A 89 -10.47 4.22 -25.60
N ALA A 90 -11.50 5.01 -25.31
CA ALA A 90 -11.36 6.31 -24.66
C ALA A 90 -10.68 6.23 -23.27
N LYS A 91 -10.92 5.14 -22.51
CA LYS A 91 -10.30 4.92 -21.19
C LYS A 91 -8.79 4.72 -21.32
N VAL A 92 -8.34 3.95 -22.30
CA VAL A 92 -6.92 3.70 -22.57
C VAL A 92 -6.23 5.02 -22.94
N ARG A 93 -6.82 5.81 -23.84
CA ARG A 93 -6.29 7.12 -24.22
C ARG A 93 -6.22 8.09 -23.04
N TRP A 94 -7.19 8.06 -22.13
CA TRP A 94 -7.19 8.87 -20.93
C TRP A 94 -6.01 8.51 -20.03
N VAL A 95 -5.77 7.21 -19.78
CA VAL A 95 -4.62 6.73 -19.00
C VAL A 95 -3.30 7.20 -19.61
N PHE A 96 -3.12 7.03 -20.93
CA PHE A 96 -1.96 7.53 -21.64
C PHE A 96 -1.75 9.04 -21.44
N LYS A 97 -2.83 9.82 -21.61
CA LYS A 97 -2.78 11.27 -21.44
C LYS A 97 -2.34 11.68 -20.03
N GLN A 98 -2.82 10.97 -19.00
CA GLN A 98 -2.44 11.25 -17.62
C GLN A 98 -0.96 10.94 -17.36
N PHE A 99 -0.50 9.76 -17.78
CA PHE A 99 0.91 9.40 -17.61
C PHE A 99 1.85 10.23 -18.47
N HIS A 100 1.41 10.68 -19.65
CA HIS A 100 2.20 11.58 -20.50
C HIS A 100 2.29 13.00 -19.91
N ARG A 101 1.24 13.44 -19.23
CA ARG A 101 1.18 14.78 -18.62
C ARG A 101 1.90 14.85 -17.27
N TYR A 102 1.70 13.87 -16.43
CA TYR A 102 2.19 13.88 -15.03
C TYR A 102 3.30 12.86 -14.79
N GLY A 103 3.61 11.99 -15.73
CA GLY A 103 4.65 10.98 -15.60
C GLY A 103 4.42 10.07 -14.40
N LEU A 104 5.49 9.81 -13.67
CA LEU A 104 5.48 8.95 -12.48
C LEU A 104 4.76 9.56 -11.26
N TRP A 105 4.49 10.88 -11.28
CA TRP A 105 3.75 11.54 -10.20
C TRP A 105 2.32 10.99 -10.03
N VAL A 106 1.75 10.41 -11.08
CA VAL A 106 0.46 9.70 -11.01
C VAL A 106 0.52 8.55 -10.00
N LEU A 107 1.69 7.95 -9.79
CA LEU A 107 1.87 6.85 -8.83
C LEU A 107 1.80 7.32 -7.37
N LEU A 108 1.91 8.61 -7.08
CA LEU A 108 1.59 9.11 -5.73
C LEU A 108 0.13 8.89 -5.38
N LEU A 109 -0.79 8.85 -6.38
CA LEU A 109 -2.17 8.46 -6.15
C LEU A 109 -2.32 6.99 -5.70
N SER A 110 -1.21 6.23 -5.61
CA SER A 110 -1.22 4.88 -5.03
C SER A 110 -1.66 4.84 -3.55
N TRP A 111 -1.77 5.99 -2.91
CA TRP A 111 -2.38 6.10 -1.58
C TRP A 111 -3.90 5.85 -1.60
N LEU A 112 -4.59 6.13 -2.73
CA LEU A 112 -6.02 5.91 -2.86
C LEU A 112 -6.34 4.40 -2.99
N PRO A 113 -7.34 3.89 -2.26
CA PRO A 113 -7.77 2.51 -2.41
C PRO A 113 -8.31 2.28 -3.83
N VAL A 114 -8.08 1.09 -4.39
CA VAL A 114 -8.49 0.67 -5.74
C VAL A 114 -7.85 1.47 -6.88
N VAL A 115 -7.96 2.80 -6.89
CA VAL A 115 -7.38 3.67 -7.92
C VAL A 115 -5.86 3.56 -7.95
N GLY A 116 -5.25 3.47 -6.75
CA GLY A 116 -3.81 3.32 -6.61
C GLY A 116 -3.26 2.06 -7.28
N ASP A 117 -3.91 0.93 -7.07
CA ASP A 117 -3.47 -0.35 -7.61
C ASP A 117 -3.71 -0.40 -9.14
N LEU A 118 -4.78 0.23 -9.64
CA LEU A 118 -4.99 0.43 -11.07
C LEU A 118 -3.90 1.29 -11.70
N CYS A 119 -3.44 2.34 -11.00
CA CYS A 119 -2.32 3.16 -11.45
C CYS A 119 -1.01 2.35 -11.50
N CYS A 120 -0.78 1.45 -10.54
CA CYS A 120 0.38 0.55 -10.55
C CYS A 120 0.34 -0.42 -11.73
N ALA A 121 -0.82 -1.04 -12.01
CA ALA A 121 -1.01 -1.90 -13.18
C ALA A 121 -0.80 -1.12 -14.49
N ALA A 122 -1.35 0.09 -14.59
CA ALA A 122 -1.20 0.94 -15.76
C ALA A 122 0.26 1.38 -16.00
N ALA A 123 0.99 1.71 -14.93
CA ALA A 123 2.41 2.04 -15.01
C ALA A 123 3.26 0.86 -15.51
N GLY A 124 2.94 -0.36 -15.07
CA GLY A 124 3.53 -1.60 -15.59
C GLY A 124 3.21 -1.81 -17.07
N TRP A 125 1.95 -1.65 -17.45
CA TRP A 125 1.47 -1.79 -18.82
C TRP A 125 2.13 -0.79 -19.78
N LEU A 126 2.35 0.44 -19.32
CA LEU A 126 3.10 1.49 -20.04
C LEU A 126 4.61 1.28 -20.01
N ARG A 127 5.10 0.23 -19.34
CA ARG A 127 6.51 -0.12 -19.20
C ARG A 127 7.39 1.01 -18.65
N LEU A 128 6.86 1.79 -17.70
CA LEU A 128 7.62 2.83 -17.03
C LEU A 128 8.82 2.23 -16.27
N ASN A 129 9.77 3.07 -15.87
CA ASN A 129 10.94 2.61 -15.12
C ASN A 129 10.51 1.98 -13.79
N SER A 130 10.83 0.70 -13.58
CA SER A 130 10.41 -0.07 -12.41
C SER A 130 10.96 0.47 -11.09
N LEU A 131 12.21 0.94 -11.08
CA LEU A 131 12.84 1.46 -9.87
C LEU A 131 12.22 2.78 -9.41
N GLN A 132 11.98 3.68 -10.35
CA GLN A 132 11.31 4.94 -10.07
C GLN A 132 9.85 4.71 -9.67
N SER A 133 9.14 3.79 -10.35
CA SER A 133 7.77 3.41 -9.99
C SER A 133 7.70 2.85 -8.57
N LEU A 134 8.64 1.97 -8.19
CA LEU A 134 8.77 1.45 -6.83
C LEU A 134 8.85 2.57 -5.80
N PHE A 135 9.72 3.56 -6.05
CA PHE A 135 9.92 4.67 -5.12
C PHE A 135 8.63 5.49 -4.91
N PHE A 136 7.94 5.85 -5.98
CA PHE A 136 6.69 6.61 -5.90
C PHE A 136 5.55 5.81 -5.26
N ILE A 137 5.45 4.50 -5.55
CA ILE A 137 4.47 3.60 -4.94
C ILE A 137 4.73 3.50 -3.43
N LEU A 138 5.98 3.29 -3.02
CA LEU A 138 6.36 3.19 -1.61
C LEU A 138 5.97 4.46 -0.84
N ILE A 139 6.26 5.63 -1.38
CA ILE A 139 5.88 6.91 -0.78
C ILE A 139 4.35 7.02 -0.65
N GLY A 140 3.61 6.73 -1.72
CA GLY A 140 2.14 6.79 -1.68
C GLY A 140 1.54 5.83 -0.64
N LYS A 141 2.03 4.59 -0.57
CA LYS A 141 1.57 3.61 0.44
C LYS A 141 1.96 4.00 1.86
N PHE A 142 3.14 4.57 2.06
CA PHE A 142 3.56 5.10 3.35
C PHE A 142 2.61 6.21 3.83
N PHE A 143 2.29 7.19 3.00
CA PHE A 143 1.35 8.26 3.34
C PHE A 143 -0.06 7.72 3.66
N ARG A 144 -0.50 6.68 2.98
CA ARG A 144 -1.78 6.02 3.26
C ARG A 144 -1.83 5.48 4.69
N TYR A 145 -0.85 4.66 5.09
CA TYR A 145 -0.83 4.09 6.44
C TYR A 145 -0.54 5.14 7.52
N LEU A 146 0.25 6.16 7.19
CA LEU A 146 0.46 7.29 8.09
C LEU A 146 -0.85 8.06 8.35
N PHE A 147 -1.65 8.29 7.31
CA PHE A 147 -2.96 8.92 7.43
C PHE A 147 -3.93 8.08 8.27
N LEU A 148 -3.97 6.76 8.05
CA LEU A 148 -4.78 5.86 8.86
C LEU A 148 -4.35 5.87 10.34
N LEU A 149 -3.06 5.86 10.59
CA LEU A 149 -2.52 5.97 11.94
C LEU A 149 -2.94 7.28 12.61
N TYR A 150 -2.84 8.39 11.89
CA TYR A 150 -3.27 9.70 12.40
C TYR A 150 -4.77 9.73 12.74
N MET A 151 -5.60 9.08 11.94
CA MET A 151 -7.03 8.91 12.21
C MET A 151 -7.29 8.12 13.50
N VAL A 152 -6.55 7.02 13.72
CA VAL A 152 -6.68 6.22 14.95
C VAL A 152 -6.29 7.05 16.18
N ILE A 153 -5.16 7.75 16.12
CA ILE A 153 -4.70 8.62 17.19
C ILE A 153 -5.75 9.70 17.49
N GLY A 154 -6.26 10.38 16.47
CA GLY A 154 -7.26 11.43 16.64
C GLY A 154 -8.57 10.93 17.27
N TYR A 155 -9.00 9.70 16.90
CA TYR A 155 -10.23 9.10 17.47
C TYR A 155 -10.07 8.65 18.93
N THR A 156 -8.86 8.32 19.35
CA THR A 156 -8.59 7.90 20.74
C THR A 156 -8.62 9.10 21.72
N PHE A 157 -8.61 10.33 21.19
CA PHE A 157 -8.61 11.57 21.99
C PHE A 157 -9.96 12.29 22.05
N LEU A 158 -10.95 11.85 21.31
CA LEU A 158 -12.31 12.34 21.36
C LEU A 158 -13.17 11.50 22.29
#